data_47a5bb5ceeb861026aa799e6295963af
#
_entry.id   47a5bb5ceeb861026aa799e6295963af
#
_cell.length_a   1.000
_cell.length_b   1.000
_cell.length_c   1.000
_cell.angle_alpha   90.00
_cell.angle_beta   90.00
_cell.angle_gamma   90.00
#
_symmetry.space_group_name_H-M   'P 1'
#
loop_
_entity.id
_entity.type
_entity.pdbx_description
1 polymer ?
#
loop_
_entity_poly.entity_id
_entity_poly.type
_entity_poly.pdbx_seq_one_letter_code
_entity_poly.pdbx_strand_id
1 'polypeptide(L)'
;MSLARNLSHRTLAWGAVLLLWVGFVWGHSLVGGAASSAESGRVVALLRPLFEATGVTDLDLMTFIVCKCAHFSEYAVLGGIARAFWSRVSRELGSRASSSRHQVLLAGLVLTALVPCLDETIQLFVPGRSGSPRDVAIDLAGAATGALLTWLFRRARTRER
;
A
#
# COMPACT_ATOMS: atom_id res chain seq x y z
N MET A 1 -7.42 -9.14 -29.39
CA MET A 1 -6.86 -10.36 -28.75
C MET A 1 -6.60 -10.02 -27.29
N SER A 2 -7.29 -10.71 -26.36
CA SER A 2 -7.33 -10.35 -24.94
C SER A 2 -5.97 -10.55 -24.26
N LEU A 3 -5.44 -9.48 -23.63
CA LEU A 3 -4.23 -9.50 -22.77
C LEU A 3 -4.28 -10.60 -21.70
N ALA A 4 -5.48 -10.92 -21.21
CA ALA A 4 -5.70 -11.96 -20.20
C ALA A 4 -5.36 -13.40 -20.67
N ARG A 5 -5.35 -13.66 -21.97
CA ARG A 5 -4.99 -15.00 -22.51
C ARG A 5 -3.50 -15.34 -22.39
N ASN A 6 -2.64 -14.39 -22.08
CA ASN A 6 -1.19 -14.57 -22.07
C ASN A 6 -0.57 -14.53 -20.66
N LEU A 7 -1.38 -14.34 -19.60
CA LEU A 7 -0.92 -14.31 -18.23
C LEU A 7 -1.12 -15.68 -17.57
N SER A 8 -0.12 -16.12 -16.82
CA SER A 8 -0.20 -17.37 -16.04
C SER A 8 -1.24 -17.25 -14.91
N HIS A 9 -1.82 -18.38 -14.50
CA HIS A 9 -2.75 -18.45 -13.35
C HIS A 9 -2.12 -17.82 -12.08
N ARG A 10 -0.81 -17.98 -11.88
CA ARG A 10 -0.09 -17.37 -10.76
C ARG A 10 -0.07 -15.86 -10.84
N THR A 11 0.09 -15.30 -12.03
CA THR A 11 0.05 -13.84 -12.23
C THR A 11 -1.36 -13.30 -12.05
N LEU A 12 -2.38 -14.02 -12.54
CA LEU A 12 -3.78 -13.66 -12.30
C LEU A 12 -4.14 -13.70 -10.81
N ALA A 13 -3.67 -14.71 -10.06
CA ALA A 13 -3.87 -14.78 -8.61
C ALA A 13 -3.24 -13.58 -7.89
N TRP A 14 -2.02 -13.16 -8.26
CA TRP A 14 -1.42 -11.94 -7.71
C TRP A 14 -2.18 -10.67 -8.07
N GLY A 15 -2.75 -10.62 -9.26
CA GLY A 15 -3.65 -9.53 -9.67
C GLY A 15 -4.91 -9.47 -8.81
N ALA A 16 -5.53 -10.63 -8.54
CA ALA A 16 -6.68 -10.72 -7.65
C ALA A 16 -6.34 -10.26 -6.22
N VAL A 17 -5.19 -10.70 -5.67
CA VAL A 17 -4.71 -10.25 -4.36
C VAL A 17 -4.49 -8.73 -4.34
N LEU A 18 -3.92 -8.16 -5.40
CA LEU A 18 -3.73 -6.71 -5.52
C LEU A 18 -5.08 -5.97 -5.50
N LEU A 19 -6.05 -6.41 -6.28
CA LEU A 19 -7.38 -5.80 -6.33
C LEU A 19 -8.12 -5.91 -5.00
N LEU A 20 -8.05 -7.07 -4.35
CA LEU A 20 -8.64 -7.27 -3.02
C LEU A 20 -7.99 -6.34 -1.98
N TRP A 21 -6.67 -6.16 -2.03
CA TRP A 21 -5.97 -5.27 -1.11
C TRP A 21 -6.31 -3.79 -1.35
N VAL A 22 -6.38 -3.36 -2.60
CA VAL A 22 -6.86 -2.00 -2.95
C VAL A 22 -8.30 -1.80 -2.44
N GLY A 23 -9.17 -2.78 -2.67
CA GLY A 23 -10.53 -2.74 -2.17
C GLY A 23 -10.62 -2.68 -0.63
N PHE A 24 -9.72 -3.38 0.08
CA PHE A 24 -9.60 -3.30 1.52
C PHE A 24 -9.20 -1.88 1.99
N VAL A 25 -8.13 -1.31 1.40
CA VAL A 25 -7.63 0.03 1.75
C VAL A 25 -8.71 1.08 1.52
N TRP A 26 -9.31 1.11 0.34
CA TRP A 26 -10.38 2.07 0.03
C TRP A 26 -11.64 1.82 0.85
N GLY A 27 -11.98 0.56 1.15
CA GLY A 27 -13.08 0.21 2.05
C GLY A 27 -12.86 0.77 3.46
N HIS A 28 -11.62 0.70 3.97
CA HIS A 28 -11.25 1.28 5.25
C HIS A 28 -11.31 2.83 5.23
N SER A 29 -10.94 3.44 4.12
CA SER A 29 -11.03 4.91 3.94
C SER A 29 -12.47 5.43 3.86
N LEU A 30 -13.43 4.59 3.48
CA LEU A 30 -14.84 4.91 3.51
C LEU A 30 -15.46 4.86 4.93
N VAL A 31 -14.73 4.32 5.92
CA VAL A 31 -15.17 4.32 7.32
C VAL A 31 -15.13 5.74 7.87
N GLY A 32 -16.25 6.21 8.41
CA GLY A 32 -16.39 7.56 8.95
C GLY A 32 -15.38 7.86 10.06
N GLY A 33 -15.01 9.14 10.20
CA GLY A 33 -13.95 9.58 11.12
C GLY A 33 -14.15 9.17 12.57
N ALA A 34 -15.40 9.18 13.07
CA ALA A 34 -15.71 8.76 14.45
C ALA A 34 -15.39 7.28 14.70
N ALA A 35 -15.74 6.39 13.75
CA ALA A 35 -15.46 4.96 13.87
C ALA A 35 -13.94 4.69 13.73
N SER A 36 -13.28 5.34 12.78
CA SER A 36 -11.82 5.26 12.61
C SER A 36 -11.06 5.77 13.85
N SER A 37 -11.52 6.87 14.47
CA SER A 37 -10.93 7.37 15.72
C SER A 37 -11.14 6.39 16.88
N ALA A 38 -12.28 5.72 16.96
CA ALA A 38 -12.53 4.70 17.98
C ALA A 38 -11.61 3.47 17.80
N GLU A 39 -11.34 3.05 16.56
CA GLU A 39 -10.39 1.96 16.25
C GLU A 39 -8.98 2.35 16.67
N SER A 40 -8.52 3.53 16.26
CA SER A 40 -7.22 4.06 16.66
C SER A 40 -7.09 4.20 18.18
N GLY A 41 -8.15 4.66 18.87
CA GLY A 41 -8.20 4.77 20.32
C GLY A 41 -8.01 3.43 21.05
N ARG A 42 -8.55 2.33 20.51
CA ARG A 42 -8.31 0.98 21.07
C ARG A 42 -6.84 0.57 20.96
N VAL A 43 -6.21 0.85 19.82
CA VAL A 43 -4.79 0.55 19.62
C VAL A 43 -3.93 1.44 20.52
N VAL A 44 -4.27 2.73 20.64
CA VAL A 44 -3.60 3.64 21.58
C VAL A 44 -3.70 3.14 23.00
N ALA A 45 -4.88 2.71 23.46
CA ALA A 45 -5.07 2.16 24.80
C ALA A 45 -4.15 0.95 25.08
N LEU A 46 -3.98 0.08 24.09
CA LEU A 46 -3.09 -1.09 24.17
C LEU A 46 -1.61 -0.67 24.21
N LEU A 47 -1.22 0.31 23.40
CA LEU A 47 0.18 0.75 23.27
C LEU A 47 0.56 1.86 24.26
N ARG A 48 -0.38 2.37 25.04
CA ARG A 48 -0.18 3.48 25.97
C ARG A 48 1.01 3.28 26.93
N PRO A 49 1.20 2.10 27.56
CA PRO A 49 2.35 1.91 28.45
C PRO A 49 3.70 2.07 27.73
N LEU A 50 3.75 1.68 26.44
CA LEU A 50 4.96 1.83 25.62
C LEU A 50 5.21 3.30 25.26
N PHE A 51 4.17 4.05 24.92
CA PHE A 51 4.28 5.48 24.64
C PHE A 51 4.74 6.25 25.89
N GLU A 52 4.13 5.99 27.04
CA GLU A 52 4.49 6.63 28.31
C GLU A 52 5.94 6.31 28.73
N ALA A 53 6.40 5.08 28.51
CA ALA A 53 7.80 4.70 28.76
C ALA A 53 8.81 5.44 27.86
N THR A 54 8.38 5.94 26.69
CA THR A 54 9.20 6.79 25.81
C THR A 54 9.00 8.29 26.04
N GLY A 55 8.22 8.67 27.06
CA GLY A 55 7.93 10.06 27.41
C GLY A 55 6.81 10.71 26.60
N VAL A 56 6.12 9.95 25.75
CA VAL A 56 4.95 10.44 24.99
C VAL A 56 3.69 10.24 25.84
N THR A 57 3.11 11.33 26.35
CA THR A 57 1.92 11.32 27.23
C THR A 57 0.69 11.96 26.59
N ASP A 58 0.86 12.68 25.48
CA ASP A 58 -0.20 13.34 24.73
C ASP A 58 -0.99 12.32 23.91
N LEU A 59 -2.30 12.20 24.20
CA LEU A 59 -3.20 11.26 23.54
C LEU A 59 -3.43 11.59 22.06
N ASP A 60 -3.46 12.87 21.71
CA ASP A 60 -3.63 13.29 20.30
C ASP A 60 -2.40 12.90 19.47
N LEU A 61 -1.20 13.09 20.04
CA LEU A 61 0.04 12.65 19.40
C LEU A 61 0.10 11.12 19.28
N MET A 62 -0.29 10.37 20.32
CA MET A 62 -0.36 8.91 20.25
C MET A 62 -1.29 8.44 19.13
N THR A 63 -2.50 9.04 19.07
CA THR A 63 -3.51 8.72 18.05
C THR A 63 -2.99 9.04 16.65
N PHE A 64 -2.36 10.21 16.49
CA PHE A 64 -1.73 10.60 15.23
C PHE A 64 -0.67 9.58 14.79
N ILE A 65 0.25 9.19 15.68
CA ILE A 65 1.30 8.21 15.37
C ILE A 65 0.69 6.87 14.96
N VAL A 66 -0.29 6.36 15.71
CA VAL A 66 -0.95 5.09 15.41
C VAL A 66 -1.64 5.14 14.05
N CYS A 67 -2.40 6.19 13.76
CA CYS A 67 -3.04 6.35 12.45
C CYS A 67 -2.01 6.36 11.32
N LYS A 68 -0.93 7.14 11.44
CA LYS A 68 0.08 7.25 10.37
C LYS A 68 0.88 5.97 10.18
N CYS A 69 1.17 5.25 11.27
CA CYS A 69 1.79 3.92 11.18
C CYS A 69 0.86 2.89 10.52
N ALA A 70 -0.45 2.94 10.78
CA ALA A 70 -1.43 2.07 10.13
C ALA A 70 -1.44 2.31 8.61
N HIS A 71 -1.64 3.55 8.17
CA HIS A 71 -1.61 3.94 6.75
C HIS A 71 -0.29 3.53 6.08
N PHE A 72 0.84 3.91 6.65
CA PHE A 72 2.15 3.52 6.14
C PHE A 72 2.26 2.00 5.95
N SER A 73 1.79 1.21 6.93
CA SER A 73 1.87 -0.25 6.89
C SER A 73 0.95 -0.86 5.84
N GLU A 74 -0.29 -0.37 5.71
CA GLU A 74 -1.23 -0.79 4.67
C GLU A 74 -0.67 -0.55 3.28
N TYR A 75 -0.08 0.62 3.06
CA TYR A 75 0.55 0.95 1.79
C TYR A 75 1.89 0.23 1.57
N ALA A 76 2.63 -0.12 2.63
CA ALA A 76 3.82 -0.98 2.47
C ALA A 76 3.44 -2.39 1.99
N VAL A 77 2.35 -2.96 2.48
CA VAL A 77 1.82 -4.22 1.97
C VAL A 77 1.36 -4.06 0.51
N LEU A 78 0.63 -2.98 0.18
CA LEU A 78 0.23 -2.67 -1.19
C LEU A 78 1.43 -2.63 -2.14
N GLY A 79 2.47 -1.89 -1.78
CA GLY A 79 3.69 -1.75 -2.59
C GLY A 79 4.40 -3.09 -2.81
N GLY A 80 4.46 -3.94 -1.78
CA GLY A 80 5.00 -5.29 -1.87
C GLY A 80 4.22 -6.19 -2.84
N ILE A 81 2.88 -6.21 -2.73
CA ILE A 81 1.99 -6.96 -3.61
C ILE A 81 2.08 -6.43 -5.05
N ALA A 82 2.00 -5.12 -5.24
CA ALA A 82 2.10 -4.48 -6.55
C ALA A 82 3.45 -4.81 -7.23
N ARG A 83 4.56 -4.71 -6.50
CA ARG A 83 5.88 -5.10 -7.00
C ARG A 83 5.95 -6.57 -7.40
N ALA A 84 5.32 -7.44 -6.62
CA ALA A 84 5.23 -8.87 -6.93
C ALA A 84 4.44 -9.12 -8.22
N PHE A 85 3.30 -8.46 -8.38
CA PHE A 85 2.42 -8.57 -9.54
C PHE A 85 3.08 -8.00 -10.80
N TRP A 86 3.44 -6.71 -10.80
CA TRP A 86 3.96 -6.03 -11.98
C TRP A 86 5.28 -6.61 -12.50
N SER A 87 6.11 -7.14 -11.61
CA SER A 87 7.33 -7.85 -12.02
C SER A 87 7.05 -9.18 -12.73
N ARG A 88 5.92 -9.83 -12.46
CA ARG A 88 5.47 -11.03 -13.20
C ARG A 88 4.90 -10.64 -14.56
N VAL A 89 3.98 -9.67 -14.57
CA VAL A 89 3.39 -9.14 -15.81
C VAL A 89 4.49 -8.71 -16.79
N SER A 90 5.48 -7.94 -16.31
CA SER A 90 6.58 -7.46 -17.16
C SER A 90 7.45 -8.59 -17.73
N ARG A 91 7.60 -9.72 -17.04
CA ARG A 91 8.31 -10.89 -17.55
C ARG A 91 7.49 -11.66 -18.60
N GLU A 92 6.21 -11.83 -18.35
CA GLU A 92 5.32 -12.61 -19.23
C GLU A 92 4.97 -11.85 -20.51
N LEU A 93 4.80 -10.54 -20.44
CA LEU A 93 4.51 -9.69 -21.60
C LEU A 93 5.76 -9.14 -22.28
N GLY A 94 6.80 -8.86 -21.49
CA GLY A 94 8.05 -8.23 -21.97
C GLY A 94 9.05 -9.17 -22.65
N SER A 95 8.75 -10.47 -22.75
CA SER A 95 9.61 -11.44 -23.45
C SER A 95 9.70 -11.18 -24.96
N ARG A 96 8.84 -10.32 -25.51
CA ARG A 96 8.72 -10.03 -26.95
C ARG A 96 9.45 -8.77 -27.42
N ALA A 97 9.77 -7.82 -26.52
CA ALA A 97 10.59 -6.64 -26.81
C ALA A 97 11.07 -5.98 -25.51
N SER A 98 12.37 -5.63 -25.41
CA SER A 98 12.98 -5.01 -24.23
C SER A 98 12.28 -3.70 -23.82
N SER A 99 11.80 -2.92 -24.78
CA SER A 99 11.04 -1.68 -24.55
C SER A 99 9.74 -1.91 -23.80
N SER A 100 9.03 -3.00 -24.07
CA SER A 100 7.75 -3.32 -23.44
C SER A 100 7.88 -3.59 -21.92
N ARG A 101 9.02 -4.13 -21.47
CA ARG A 101 9.22 -4.45 -20.06
C ARG A 101 9.28 -3.21 -19.17
N HIS A 102 10.01 -2.19 -19.59
CA HIS A 102 10.12 -0.93 -18.85
C HIS A 102 8.79 -0.18 -18.85
N GLN A 103 8.08 -0.17 -19.97
CA GLN A 103 6.76 0.45 -20.06
C GLN A 103 5.75 -0.19 -19.12
N VAL A 104 5.73 -1.53 -19.00
CA VAL A 104 4.84 -2.24 -18.07
C VAL A 104 5.20 -1.92 -16.62
N LEU A 105 6.50 -1.86 -16.28
CA LEU A 105 6.92 -1.50 -14.93
C LEU A 105 6.60 -0.05 -14.59
N LEU A 106 6.79 0.87 -15.52
CA LEU A 106 6.44 2.28 -15.35
C LEU A 106 4.92 2.47 -15.18
N ALA A 107 4.13 1.84 -16.04
CA ALA A 107 2.66 1.85 -15.91
C ALA A 107 2.23 1.29 -14.55
N GLY A 108 2.84 0.19 -14.11
CA GLY A 108 2.57 -0.40 -12.80
C GLY A 108 2.94 0.53 -11.65
N LEU A 109 4.04 1.26 -11.75
CA LEU A 109 4.45 2.27 -10.77
C LEU A 109 3.43 3.40 -10.70
N VAL A 110 3.05 3.96 -11.85
CA VAL A 110 2.05 5.04 -11.94
C VAL A 110 0.71 4.59 -11.38
N LEU A 111 0.20 3.42 -11.77
CA LEU A 111 -1.08 2.90 -11.28
C LEU A 111 -1.05 2.66 -9.76
N THR A 112 0.07 2.15 -9.23
CA THR A 112 0.22 1.95 -7.78
C THR A 112 0.28 3.28 -7.03
N ALA A 113 0.94 4.30 -7.59
CA ALA A 113 1.04 5.64 -6.99
C ALA A 113 -0.29 6.42 -7.04
N LEU A 114 -1.18 6.10 -7.97
CA LEU A 114 -2.52 6.69 -8.03
C LEU A 114 -3.43 6.21 -6.89
N VAL A 115 -3.18 5.02 -6.32
CA VAL A 115 -4.03 4.46 -5.26
C VAL A 115 -4.13 5.40 -4.05
N PRO A 116 -3.02 5.88 -3.43
CA PRO A 116 -3.10 6.82 -2.31
C PRO A 116 -3.70 8.17 -2.69
N CYS A 117 -3.46 8.66 -3.91
CA CYS A 117 -4.06 9.91 -4.36
C CYS A 117 -5.60 9.82 -4.42
N LEU A 118 -6.11 8.69 -4.92
CA LEU A 118 -7.55 8.43 -4.97
C LEU A 118 -8.11 8.19 -3.57
N ASP A 119 -7.38 7.50 -2.71
CA ASP A 119 -7.75 7.25 -1.32
C ASP A 119 -7.99 8.55 -0.55
N GLU A 120 -7.01 9.45 -0.56
CA GLU A 120 -7.12 10.75 0.08
C GLU A 120 -8.23 11.62 -0.55
N THR A 121 -8.46 11.46 -1.86
CA THR A 121 -9.60 12.12 -2.53
C THR A 121 -10.93 11.55 -2.03
N ILE A 122 -11.05 10.24 -1.84
CA ILE A 122 -12.24 9.59 -1.27
C ILE A 122 -12.51 10.14 0.14
N GLN A 123 -11.47 10.27 0.97
CA GLN A 123 -11.59 10.76 2.33
C GLN A 123 -12.16 12.17 2.43
N LEU A 124 -11.98 13.03 1.42
CA LEU A 124 -12.59 14.38 1.38
C LEU A 124 -14.13 14.34 1.38
N PHE A 125 -14.73 13.24 0.94
CA PHE A 125 -16.17 13.06 0.86
C PHE A 125 -16.75 12.26 2.03
N VAL A 126 -15.89 11.81 2.98
CA VAL A 126 -16.30 10.99 4.13
C VAL A 126 -16.45 11.87 5.38
N PRO A 127 -17.62 11.88 6.06
CA PRO A 127 -17.83 12.69 7.24
C PRO A 127 -16.79 12.42 8.34
N GLY A 128 -16.16 13.48 8.84
CA GLY A 128 -15.17 13.41 9.91
C GLY A 128 -13.79 12.91 9.46
N ARG A 129 -13.55 12.78 8.16
CA ARG A 129 -12.24 12.55 7.57
C ARG A 129 -11.70 13.83 6.93
N SER A 130 -10.39 13.89 6.79
CA SER A 130 -9.70 14.96 6.06
C SER A 130 -8.62 14.35 5.19
N GLY A 131 -8.77 14.46 3.88
CA GLY A 131 -7.71 14.11 2.93
C GLY A 131 -6.61 15.17 2.92
N SER A 132 -5.36 14.76 2.88
CA SER A 132 -4.24 15.70 2.87
C SER A 132 -3.09 15.26 1.97
N PRO A 133 -2.39 16.19 1.28
CA PRO A 133 -1.18 15.86 0.50
C PRO A 133 -0.07 15.24 1.35
N ARG A 134 -0.02 15.55 2.65
CA ARG A 134 0.93 14.96 3.60
C ARG A 134 0.66 13.47 3.77
N ASP A 135 -0.60 13.09 3.82
CA ASP A 135 -0.99 11.70 4.00
C ASP A 135 -0.70 10.90 2.73
N VAL A 136 -0.97 11.46 1.54
CA VAL A 136 -0.48 10.89 0.27
C VAL A 136 1.03 10.62 0.30
N ALA A 137 1.83 11.54 0.85
CA ALA A 137 3.29 11.35 0.91
C ALA A 137 3.69 10.22 1.85
N ILE A 138 3.01 10.05 2.98
CA ILE A 138 3.23 8.94 3.94
C ILE A 138 2.89 7.59 3.27
N ASP A 139 1.75 7.53 2.58
CA ASP A 139 1.27 6.35 1.90
C ASP A 139 2.19 5.94 0.74
N LEU A 140 2.64 6.92 -0.05
CA LEU A 140 3.65 6.69 -1.09
C LEU A 140 4.98 6.19 -0.51
N ALA A 141 5.42 6.73 0.63
CA ALA A 141 6.62 6.25 1.32
C ALA A 141 6.44 4.81 1.79
N GLY A 142 5.26 4.46 2.33
CA GLY A 142 4.90 3.08 2.66
C GLY A 142 5.00 2.17 1.45
N ALA A 143 4.32 2.52 0.34
CA ALA A 143 4.32 1.74 -0.89
C ALA A 143 5.74 1.54 -1.47
N ALA A 144 6.55 2.60 -1.47
CA ALA A 144 7.95 2.53 -1.91
C ALA A 144 8.77 1.58 -1.03
N THR A 145 8.58 1.65 0.30
CA THR A 145 9.26 0.77 1.27
C THR A 145 8.91 -0.69 1.03
N GLY A 146 7.63 -1.03 0.90
CA GLY A 146 7.18 -2.40 0.64
C GLY A 146 7.67 -2.95 -0.69
N ALA A 147 7.67 -2.12 -1.74
CA ALA A 147 8.22 -2.48 -3.04
C ALA A 147 9.73 -2.74 -2.98
N LEU A 148 10.48 -1.89 -2.26
CA LEU A 148 11.93 -2.03 -2.05
C LEU A 148 12.26 -3.31 -1.28
N LEU A 149 11.59 -3.56 -0.15
CA LEU A 149 11.78 -4.77 0.64
C LEU A 149 11.53 -6.03 -0.19
N THR A 150 10.43 -6.06 -0.95
CA THR A 150 10.12 -7.18 -1.85
C THR A 150 11.21 -7.39 -2.91
N TRP A 151 11.79 -6.32 -3.44
CA TRP A 151 12.89 -6.40 -4.40
C TRP A 151 14.16 -6.95 -3.75
N LEU A 152 14.54 -6.45 -2.56
CA LEU A 152 15.71 -6.90 -1.82
C LEU A 152 15.63 -8.40 -1.48
N PHE A 153 14.50 -8.85 -0.92
CA PHE A 153 14.30 -10.26 -0.60
C PHE A 153 14.41 -11.18 -1.83
N ARG A 154 13.87 -10.75 -2.96
CA ARG A 154 13.99 -11.53 -4.20
C ARG A 154 15.42 -11.58 -4.72
N ARG A 155 16.16 -10.47 -4.62
CA ARG A 155 17.56 -10.39 -5.05
C ARG A 155 18.47 -11.26 -4.16
N ALA A 156 18.24 -11.28 -2.85
CA ALA A 156 18.97 -12.14 -1.93
C ALA A 156 18.79 -13.62 -2.29
N ARG A 157 17.53 -14.07 -2.43
CA ARG A 157 17.21 -15.46 -2.81
C ARG A 157 17.77 -15.92 -4.16
N THR A 158 18.04 -15.01 -5.09
CA THR A 158 18.65 -15.37 -6.39
C THR A 158 20.16 -15.47 -6.32
N ARG A 159 20.81 -14.94 -5.29
CA ARG A 159 22.26 -15.05 -5.08
C ARG A 159 22.67 -16.34 -4.34
N GLU A 160 21.73 -16.95 -3.62
CA GLU A 160 21.96 -18.18 -2.85
C GLU A 160 21.74 -19.46 -3.68
N ARG A 161 21.31 -19.33 -4.95
CA ARG A 161 21.09 -20.42 -5.90
C ARG A 161 22.10 -20.41 -7.02
#